data_ac97ae53c60bb1807ee8236c39bd3416
#
_entry.id   ac97ae53c60bb1807ee8236c39bd3416
#
_cell.length_a   1.000
_cell.length_b   1.000
_cell.length_c   1.000
_cell.angle_alpha   90.00
_cell.angle_beta   90.00
_cell.angle_gamma   90.00
#
_symmetry.space_group_name_H-M   'P 1'
#
loop_
_entity.id
_entity.type
_entity.pdbx_description
1 polymer ?
#
loop_
_entity_poly.entity_id
_entity_poly.type
_entity_poly.pdbx_seq_one_letter_code
_entity_poly.pdbx_strand_id
1 'polypeptide(L)'
;GKFHTSWGEFGGFKHPQALDYECAQIVALGSKCLVGDQLHPNGAINHDTYRSIGPAYARVKALEPFLRGATQVSEIAILSAEHMNPVGARNHPSDDGAAQMLLELKRPFDVIDLSARFERYRLIILPDVIPVDAALALRLADFVAAGGKLIASWHSGLNASGAFAIDAGITRGAQAVAYRPNYVKASPELDSAMPESAFVFYDEAETITAAGATVLAEIYPSYFNRTYQHYCSHQHAPDDPSAAALGAAVTEYKGIAYLAHPVFRLYRAMGQPLYKYVVRGLLDRLLPDSSLSTDLPSAGRATLTRQTGEKRHVLHLLYATPQIRGKDVRGDDGGSRVMEMIEDVPAIGPVTAAVRLDAAPSRVYDALSGKDLDWTQGDNGTIRVTLPRLHIHAAVVFESA
;
A
#
# COMPACT_ATOMS: atom_id res chain seq x y z
N GLY A 1 16.08 5.18 -23.05
CA GLY A 1 14.94 5.21 -22.16
C GLY A 1 13.85 4.26 -22.58
N LYS A 2 13.10 3.80 -21.63
CA LYS A 2 12.02 2.87 -21.86
C LYS A 2 10.72 3.62 -22.16
N PHE A 3 10.15 3.38 -23.30
CA PHE A 3 8.89 4.00 -23.69
C PHE A 3 7.68 3.15 -23.31
N HIS A 4 7.72 1.85 -23.51
CA HIS A 4 6.64 0.93 -23.17
C HIS A 4 7.04 -0.14 -22.14
N THR A 5 6.14 -1.05 -21.84
CA THR A 5 6.18 -1.95 -20.67
C THR A 5 7.24 -3.05 -20.67
N SER A 6 7.98 -3.26 -21.78
CA SER A 6 9.05 -4.24 -21.83
C SER A 6 10.44 -3.58 -21.69
N TRP A 7 11.47 -4.22 -22.16
CA TRP A 7 12.79 -3.63 -22.29
C TRP A 7 12.74 -2.34 -23.13
N GLY A 8 13.68 -1.43 -22.93
CA GLY A 8 13.75 -0.22 -23.74
C GLY A 8 13.89 -0.54 -25.23
N GLU A 9 13.43 0.37 -26.07
CA GLU A 9 13.55 0.30 -27.52
C GLU A 9 14.37 1.47 -28.08
N PHE A 10 14.97 1.28 -29.26
CA PHE A 10 15.63 2.37 -29.97
C PHE A 10 14.59 3.40 -30.44
N GLY A 11 14.88 4.68 -30.19
CA GLY A 11 14.00 5.79 -30.57
C GLY A 11 12.78 6.00 -29.66
N GLY A 12 12.59 5.16 -28.64
CA GLY A 12 11.54 5.31 -27.63
C GLY A 12 12.01 6.15 -26.46
N PHE A 13 11.83 7.46 -26.52
CA PHE A 13 12.27 8.37 -25.46
C PHE A 13 11.26 8.44 -24.31
N LYS A 14 11.74 8.23 -23.08
CA LYS A 14 10.96 8.50 -21.87
C LYS A 14 10.94 10.00 -21.60
N HIS A 15 9.79 10.52 -21.16
CA HIS A 15 9.69 11.93 -20.77
C HIS A 15 10.63 12.24 -19.58
N PRO A 16 11.34 13.38 -19.58
CA PRO A 16 12.30 13.70 -18.52
C PRO A 16 11.69 13.72 -17.11
N GLN A 17 10.45 14.22 -16.94
CA GLN A 17 9.78 14.22 -15.64
C GLN A 17 9.41 12.81 -15.17
N ALA A 18 9.10 11.88 -16.08
CA ALA A 18 8.89 10.49 -15.73
C ALA A 18 10.18 9.85 -15.18
N LEU A 19 11.32 10.13 -15.84
CA LEU A 19 12.62 9.61 -15.39
C LEU A 19 13.02 10.21 -14.05
N ASP A 20 12.79 11.50 -13.84
CA ASP A 20 13.08 12.20 -12.57
C ASP A 20 12.24 11.61 -11.43
N TYR A 21 10.93 11.38 -11.66
CA TYR A 21 10.05 10.73 -10.68
C TYR A 21 10.50 9.31 -10.35
N GLU A 22 10.79 8.51 -11.35
CA GLU A 22 11.20 7.11 -11.15
C GLU A 22 12.53 7.00 -10.39
N CYS A 23 13.54 7.80 -10.75
CA CYS A 23 14.80 7.85 -10.03
C CYS A 23 14.61 8.30 -8.58
N ALA A 24 13.78 9.33 -8.36
CA ALA A 24 13.45 9.80 -7.02
C ALA A 24 12.73 8.72 -6.18
N GLN A 25 11.80 7.99 -6.77
CA GLN A 25 11.08 6.89 -6.10
C GLN A 25 12.02 5.73 -5.75
N ILE A 26 12.92 5.36 -6.66
CA ILE A 26 13.90 4.30 -6.42
C ILE A 26 14.75 4.63 -5.19
N VAL A 27 15.28 5.85 -5.09
CA VAL A 27 16.14 6.23 -3.96
C VAL A 27 15.35 6.47 -2.68
N ALA A 28 14.13 6.98 -2.76
CA ALA A 28 13.24 7.15 -1.61
C ALA A 28 12.87 5.79 -0.97
N LEU A 29 12.85 4.71 -1.74
CA LEU A 29 12.63 3.34 -1.28
C LEU A 29 13.92 2.63 -0.86
N GLY A 30 15.06 3.34 -0.77
CA GLY A 30 16.34 2.81 -0.31
C GLY A 30 17.11 2.01 -1.35
N SER A 31 16.68 2.01 -2.60
CA SER A 31 17.35 1.33 -3.71
C SER A 31 18.33 2.26 -4.45
N LYS A 32 19.18 1.69 -5.30
CA LYS A 32 20.12 2.43 -6.15
C LYS A 32 19.61 2.52 -7.57
N CYS A 33 19.73 3.70 -8.18
CA CYS A 33 19.31 3.91 -9.57
C CYS A 33 20.25 3.22 -10.54
N LEU A 34 19.66 2.51 -11.49
CA LEU A 34 20.32 1.99 -12.67
C LEU A 34 19.42 2.26 -13.87
N VAL A 35 19.95 2.97 -14.88
CA VAL A 35 19.27 3.18 -16.16
C VAL A 35 19.98 2.33 -17.19
N GLY A 36 19.28 1.34 -17.73
CA GLY A 36 19.75 0.56 -18.88
C GLY A 36 19.65 1.37 -20.16
N ASP A 37 20.72 1.41 -20.92
CA ASP A 37 20.76 1.92 -22.28
C ASP A 37 21.51 0.93 -23.17
N GLN A 38 21.17 0.94 -24.46
CA GLN A 38 21.82 0.06 -25.42
C GLN A 38 22.49 0.92 -26.48
N LEU A 39 23.78 0.64 -26.70
CA LEU A 39 24.54 1.28 -27.75
C LEU A 39 24.04 0.85 -29.14
N HIS A 40 24.18 1.75 -30.11
CA HIS A 40 24.02 1.37 -31.51
C HIS A 40 25.09 0.34 -31.92
N PRO A 41 24.86 -0.46 -33.00
CA PRO A 41 25.80 -1.47 -33.42
C PRO A 41 27.23 -0.98 -33.72
N ASN A 42 27.39 0.31 -34.01
CA ASN A 42 28.69 0.97 -34.21
C ASN A 42 29.37 1.44 -32.90
N GLY A 43 28.75 1.13 -31.73
CA GLY A 43 29.25 1.53 -30.43
C GLY A 43 28.92 2.98 -30.01
N ALA A 44 28.16 3.72 -30.82
CA ALA A 44 27.81 5.10 -30.49
C ALA A 44 26.65 5.17 -29.48
N ILE A 45 26.72 6.14 -28.58
CA ILE A 45 25.64 6.50 -27.67
C ILE A 45 24.63 7.43 -28.34
N ASN A 46 23.38 7.41 -27.88
CA ASN A 46 22.39 8.40 -28.26
C ASN A 46 22.46 9.59 -27.28
N HIS A 47 23.00 10.73 -27.73
CA HIS A 47 23.17 11.91 -26.87
C HIS A 47 21.85 12.50 -26.35
N ASP A 48 20.73 12.34 -27.06
CA ASP A 48 19.41 12.80 -26.58
C ASP A 48 18.95 11.99 -25.36
N THR A 49 19.19 10.66 -25.37
CA THR A 49 18.95 9.80 -24.23
C THR A 49 19.72 10.29 -23.01
N TYR A 50 21.01 10.57 -23.16
CA TYR A 50 21.85 11.01 -22.03
C TYR A 50 21.53 12.44 -21.58
N ARG A 51 21.05 13.32 -22.47
CA ARG A 51 20.50 14.61 -22.05
C ARG A 51 19.25 14.48 -21.17
N SER A 52 18.46 13.44 -21.36
CA SER A 52 17.30 13.13 -20.50
C SER A 52 17.72 12.51 -19.15
N ILE A 53 18.72 11.64 -19.15
CA ILE A 53 19.21 10.95 -17.93
C ILE A 53 19.95 11.90 -17.00
N GLY A 54 20.76 12.83 -17.54
CA GLY A 54 21.65 13.68 -16.78
C GLY A 54 21.01 14.45 -15.64
N PRO A 55 19.92 15.19 -15.84
CA PRO A 55 19.24 15.94 -14.78
C PRO A 55 18.73 15.05 -13.64
N ALA A 56 18.13 13.88 -13.94
CA ALA A 56 17.65 12.94 -12.94
C ALA A 56 18.80 12.39 -12.09
N TYR A 57 19.92 12.03 -12.73
CA TYR A 57 21.12 11.57 -12.00
C TYR A 57 21.83 12.68 -11.23
N ALA A 58 21.81 13.92 -11.72
CA ALA A 58 22.34 15.06 -10.95
C ALA A 58 21.55 15.25 -9.64
N ARG A 59 20.22 15.10 -9.68
CA ARG A 59 19.38 15.10 -8.48
C ARG A 59 19.74 13.94 -7.54
N VAL A 60 19.84 12.71 -8.05
CA VAL A 60 20.23 11.55 -7.24
C VAL A 60 21.60 11.78 -6.57
N LYS A 61 22.58 12.29 -7.32
CA LYS A 61 23.90 12.62 -6.79
C LYS A 61 23.84 13.66 -5.66
N ALA A 62 23.02 14.69 -5.80
CA ALA A 62 22.82 15.69 -4.75
C ALA A 62 22.17 15.12 -3.49
N LEU A 63 21.36 14.06 -3.63
CA LEU A 63 20.70 13.36 -2.52
C LEU A 63 21.57 12.30 -1.86
N GLU A 64 22.66 11.83 -2.48
CA GLU A 64 23.51 10.75 -1.94
C GLU A 64 23.92 10.92 -0.46
N PRO A 65 24.26 12.14 0.05
CA PRO A 65 24.58 12.32 1.47
C PRO A 65 23.43 11.94 2.39
N PHE A 66 22.16 12.07 1.93
CA PHE A 66 20.96 11.80 2.68
C PHE A 66 20.44 10.36 2.50
N LEU A 67 21.04 9.58 1.60
CA LEU A 67 20.66 8.21 1.26
C LEU A 67 21.65 7.17 1.79
N ARG A 68 22.93 7.53 1.89
CA ARG A 68 23.99 6.59 2.28
C ARG A 68 23.79 6.12 3.72
N GLY A 69 23.73 4.79 3.91
CA GLY A 69 23.51 4.19 5.23
C GLY A 69 22.15 4.45 5.84
N ALA A 70 21.21 4.97 5.07
CA ALA A 70 19.82 5.13 5.50
C ALA A 70 19.12 3.77 5.59
N THR A 71 18.27 3.62 6.62
CA THR A 71 17.38 2.47 6.81
C THR A 71 15.94 2.94 6.80
N GLN A 72 15.04 2.16 6.22
CA GLN A 72 13.61 2.48 6.23
C GLN A 72 13.04 2.42 7.66
N VAL A 73 12.17 3.37 7.96
CA VAL A 73 11.36 3.37 9.18
C VAL A 73 10.01 2.80 8.81
N SER A 74 9.87 1.48 8.93
CA SER A 74 8.65 0.74 8.64
C SER A 74 8.07 0.17 9.92
N GLU A 75 6.81 0.45 10.20
CA GLU A 75 6.09 -0.09 11.36
C GLU A 75 5.09 -1.18 10.97
N ILE A 76 4.86 -1.37 9.68
CA ILE A 76 3.95 -2.36 9.11
C ILE A 76 4.75 -3.37 8.28
N ALA A 77 4.41 -4.65 8.38
CA ALA A 77 4.90 -5.68 7.50
C ALA A 77 3.75 -6.34 6.73
N ILE A 78 3.99 -6.67 5.47
CA ILE A 78 3.14 -7.59 4.69
C ILE A 78 3.86 -8.94 4.66
N LEU A 79 3.26 -9.98 5.22
CA LEU A 79 3.76 -11.35 5.06
C LEU A 79 3.41 -11.83 3.65
N SER A 80 4.42 -12.08 2.83
CA SER A 80 4.26 -12.32 1.40
C SER A 80 3.47 -13.59 1.09
N ALA A 81 2.36 -13.43 0.38
CA ALA A 81 1.59 -14.55 -0.15
C ALA A 81 2.34 -15.29 -1.26
N GLU A 82 3.18 -14.60 -2.04
CA GLU A 82 4.05 -15.22 -3.05
C GLU A 82 5.06 -16.17 -2.40
N HIS A 83 5.64 -15.80 -1.26
CA HIS A 83 6.55 -16.67 -0.50
C HIS A 83 5.84 -17.92 0.04
N MET A 84 4.60 -17.77 0.52
CA MET A 84 3.83 -18.86 1.13
C MET A 84 3.21 -19.80 0.10
N ASN A 85 3.07 -19.38 -1.14
CA ASN A 85 2.47 -20.16 -2.24
C ASN A 85 3.45 -20.28 -3.43
N PRO A 86 4.46 -21.14 -3.37
CA PRO A 86 5.54 -21.18 -4.37
C PRO A 86 5.13 -21.81 -5.72
N VAL A 87 3.93 -21.59 -6.19
CA VAL A 87 3.42 -22.09 -7.48
C VAL A 87 3.99 -21.37 -8.69
N GLY A 88 5.11 -20.66 -8.55
CA GLY A 88 5.84 -20.06 -9.68
C GLY A 88 5.21 -18.80 -10.25
N ALA A 89 4.12 -18.30 -9.69
CA ALA A 89 3.55 -17.02 -10.09
C ALA A 89 4.36 -15.89 -9.41
N ARG A 90 4.88 -14.98 -10.21
CA ARG A 90 5.42 -13.71 -9.73
C ARG A 90 4.28 -12.70 -9.58
N ASN A 91 4.44 -11.74 -8.66
CA ASN A 91 3.46 -10.66 -8.42
C ASN A 91 2.11 -11.22 -7.96
N HIS A 92 2.09 -11.83 -6.79
CA HIS A 92 0.85 -12.33 -6.20
C HIS A 92 -0.14 -11.18 -5.99
N PRO A 93 -1.38 -11.26 -6.51
CA PRO A 93 -2.32 -10.11 -6.50
C PRO A 93 -2.69 -9.63 -5.09
N SER A 94 -2.62 -10.48 -4.08
CA SER A 94 -2.87 -10.08 -2.69
C SER A 94 -1.72 -9.25 -2.13
N ASP A 95 -0.46 -9.59 -2.43
CA ASP A 95 0.72 -8.81 -2.04
C ASP A 95 0.71 -7.45 -2.76
N ASP A 96 0.47 -7.46 -4.08
CA ASP A 96 0.36 -6.26 -4.90
C ASP A 96 -0.73 -5.32 -4.40
N GLY A 97 -1.91 -5.86 -4.05
CA GLY A 97 -3.03 -5.08 -3.55
C GLY A 97 -2.76 -4.47 -2.18
N ALA A 98 -2.17 -5.23 -1.26
CA ALA A 98 -1.78 -4.74 0.05
C ALA A 98 -0.71 -3.64 -0.07
N ALA A 99 0.32 -3.86 -0.87
CA ALA A 99 1.37 -2.88 -1.13
C ALA A 99 0.80 -1.61 -1.78
N GLN A 100 -0.08 -1.74 -2.79
CA GLN A 100 -0.73 -0.61 -3.43
C GLN A 100 -1.56 0.22 -2.45
N MET A 101 -2.38 -0.42 -1.60
CA MET A 101 -3.15 0.27 -0.56
C MET A 101 -2.24 1.06 0.38
N LEU A 102 -1.18 0.44 0.91
CA LEU A 102 -0.28 1.09 1.86
C LEU A 102 0.51 2.25 1.21
N LEU A 103 0.96 2.10 -0.04
CA LEU A 103 1.58 3.19 -0.80
C LEU A 103 0.62 4.37 -0.98
N GLU A 104 -0.63 4.13 -1.34
CA GLU A 104 -1.63 5.16 -1.52
C GLU A 104 -2.08 5.79 -0.20
N LEU A 105 -2.05 5.05 0.91
CA LEU A 105 -2.30 5.53 2.27
C LEU A 105 -1.07 6.17 2.91
N LYS A 106 0.09 6.15 2.24
CA LYS A 106 1.38 6.69 2.73
C LYS A 106 1.78 6.09 4.07
N ARG A 107 1.55 4.77 4.23
CA ARG A 107 1.96 4.00 5.39
C ARG A 107 3.24 3.24 5.07
N PRO A 108 4.38 3.56 5.70
CA PRO A 108 5.63 2.84 5.46
C PRO A 108 5.52 1.37 5.86
N PHE A 109 5.99 0.48 4.99
CA PHE A 109 5.91 -0.96 5.19
C PHE A 109 7.11 -1.70 4.56
N ASP A 110 7.33 -2.92 5.03
CA ASP A 110 8.21 -3.90 4.40
C ASP A 110 7.39 -5.11 3.93
N VAL A 111 7.82 -5.76 2.85
CA VAL A 111 7.33 -7.08 2.47
C VAL A 111 8.30 -8.11 3.01
N ILE A 112 7.81 -9.06 3.79
CA ILE A 112 8.64 -9.99 4.55
C ILE A 112 8.28 -11.45 4.25
N ASP A 113 9.24 -12.32 4.48
CA ASP A 113 9.06 -13.78 4.55
C ASP A 113 9.11 -14.29 5.99
N LEU A 114 9.06 -15.62 6.15
CA LEU A 114 9.11 -16.25 7.47
C LEU A 114 10.46 -16.14 8.18
N SER A 115 11.53 -15.73 7.51
CA SER A 115 12.84 -15.52 8.15
C SER A 115 12.94 -14.19 8.89
N ALA A 116 12.01 -13.26 8.62
CA ALA A 116 12.00 -11.93 9.22
C ALA A 116 11.67 -11.98 10.72
N ARG A 117 12.22 -11.01 11.45
CA ARG A 117 11.94 -10.80 12.87
C ARG A 117 10.69 -9.94 13.02
N PHE A 118 9.59 -10.53 13.51
CA PHE A 118 8.28 -9.88 13.65
C PHE A 118 8.31 -8.72 14.68
N GLU A 119 9.15 -8.83 15.69
CA GLU A 119 9.29 -7.82 16.78
C GLU A 119 9.78 -6.46 16.28
N ARG A 120 10.25 -6.37 15.04
CA ARG A 120 10.62 -5.10 14.41
C ARG A 120 9.41 -4.26 14.00
N TYR A 121 8.24 -4.87 13.92
CA TYR A 121 7.02 -4.25 13.40
C TYR A 121 5.99 -4.07 14.52
N ARG A 122 5.07 -3.17 14.31
CA ARG A 122 3.92 -2.93 15.19
C ARG A 122 2.68 -3.62 14.68
N LEU A 123 2.59 -3.85 13.36
CA LEU A 123 1.47 -4.51 12.70
C LEU A 123 1.97 -5.41 11.58
N ILE A 124 1.37 -6.61 11.46
CA ILE A 124 1.60 -7.53 10.34
C ILE A 124 0.28 -7.74 9.61
N ILE A 125 0.32 -7.60 8.28
CA ILE A 125 -0.79 -7.92 7.38
C ILE A 125 -0.58 -9.32 6.81
N LEU A 126 -1.60 -10.15 6.91
CA LEU A 126 -1.69 -11.48 6.30
C LEU A 126 -2.66 -11.38 5.11
N PRO A 127 -2.20 -11.08 3.87
CA PRO A 127 -3.08 -10.75 2.78
C PRO A 127 -3.73 -12.00 2.16
N ASP A 128 -5.02 -12.11 2.30
CA ASP A 128 -6.01 -13.00 1.68
C ASP A 128 -5.74 -14.53 1.78
N VAL A 129 -4.51 -15.01 1.61
CA VAL A 129 -4.25 -16.43 1.38
C VAL A 129 -3.04 -16.97 2.18
N ILE A 130 -2.74 -16.40 3.32
CA ILE A 130 -1.62 -16.83 4.16
C ILE A 130 -2.05 -18.05 5.02
N PRO A 131 -1.59 -19.26 4.71
CA PRO A 131 -1.83 -20.43 5.56
C PRO A 131 -1.00 -20.32 6.85
N VAL A 132 -1.59 -20.72 7.95
CA VAL A 132 -0.93 -20.63 9.26
C VAL A 132 -0.81 -22.04 9.86
N ASP A 133 0.40 -22.58 9.86
CA ASP A 133 0.74 -23.81 10.57
C ASP A 133 0.97 -23.56 12.07
N ALA A 134 1.22 -24.60 12.83
CA ALA A 134 1.40 -24.50 14.27
C ALA A 134 2.60 -23.63 14.69
N ALA A 135 3.68 -23.63 13.89
CA ALA A 135 4.87 -22.84 14.18
C ALA A 135 4.62 -21.34 13.94
N LEU A 136 3.98 -21.01 12.84
CA LEU A 136 3.59 -19.63 12.53
C LEU A 136 2.51 -19.13 13.49
N ALA A 137 1.53 -19.98 13.86
CA ALA A 137 0.51 -19.63 14.84
C ALA A 137 1.10 -19.21 16.19
N LEU A 138 2.10 -19.97 16.69
CA LEU A 138 2.80 -19.62 17.93
C LEU A 138 3.52 -18.27 17.81
N ARG A 139 4.27 -18.05 16.72
CA ARG A 139 4.98 -16.79 16.47
C ARG A 139 4.03 -15.57 16.40
N LEU A 140 2.87 -15.74 15.73
CA LEU A 140 1.85 -14.68 15.65
C LEU A 140 1.20 -14.42 17.02
N ALA A 141 0.95 -15.49 17.80
CA ALA A 141 0.41 -15.37 19.17
C ALA A 141 1.40 -14.62 20.08
N ASP A 142 2.68 -14.96 20.05
CA ASP A 142 3.73 -14.28 20.80
C ASP A 142 3.86 -12.81 20.40
N PHE A 143 3.80 -12.53 19.09
CA PHE A 143 3.82 -11.17 18.57
C PHE A 143 2.64 -10.32 19.08
N VAL A 144 1.42 -10.89 19.07
CA VAL A 144 0.22 -10.21 19.61
C VAL A 144 0.30 -10.05 21.11
N ALA A 145 0.75 -11.08 21.84
CA ALA A 145 0.94 -11.00 23.29
C ALA A 145 1.95 -9.91 23.70
N ALA A 146 2.96 -9.64 22.87
CA ALA A 146 3.92 -8.55 23.04
C ALA A 146 3.36 -7.16 22.66
N GLY A 147 2.09 -7.07 22.24
CA GLY A 147 1.43 -5.81 21.86
C GLY A 147 1.36 -5.55 20.35
N GLY A 148 1.91 -6.45 19.51
CA GLY A 148 1.79 -6.41 18.07
C GLY A 148 0.34 -6.54 17.60
N LYS A 149 0.05 -6.08 16.39
CA LYS A 149 -1.27 -6.06 15.77
C LYS A 149 -1.30 -6.87 14.50
N LEU A 150 -2.46 -7.47 14.18
CA LEU A 150 -2.65 -8.24 12.96
C LEU A 150 -3.83 -7.70 12.15
N ILE A 151 -3.70 -7.75 10.82
CA ILE A 151 -4.82 -7.68 9.88
C ILE A 151 -4.74 -8.95 9.04
N ALA A 152 -5.76 -9.78 9.10
CA ALA A 152 -5.90 -10.97 8.27
C ALA A 152 -7.17 -10.87 7.42
N SER A 153 -7.14 -11.42 6.22
CA SER A 153 -8.29 -11.39 5.32
C SER A 153 -8.53 -12.74 4.66
N TRP A 154 -9.80 -13.02 4.40
CA TRP A 154 -10.30 -14.19 3.68
C TRP A 154 -9.73 -15.51 4.23
N HIS A 155 -8.91 -16.23 3.46
CA HIS A 155 -8.32 -17.51 3.89
C HIS A 155 -7.06 -17.36 4.73
N SER A 156 -6.59 -16.14 5.00
CA SER A 156 -5.45 -15.93 5.88
C SER A 156 -5.78 -16.30 7.33
N GLY A 157 -4.82 -16.93 7.98
CA GLY A 157 -4.99 -17.39 9.37
C GLY A 157 -5.57 -18.80 9.50
N LEU A 158 -5.94 -19.45 8.38
CA LEU A 158 -6.45 -20.82 8.40
C LEU A 158 -5.29 -21.84 8.41
N ASN A 159 -5.47 -22.90 9.18
CA ASN A 159 -4.60 -24.08 9.16
C ASN A 159 -5.03 -25.08 8.06
N ALA A 160 -4.30 -26.18 7.93
CA ALA A 160 -4.57 -27.22 6.92
C ALA A 160 -5.96 -27.88 7.04
N SER A 161 -6.62 -27.82 8.21
CA SER A 161 -8.00 -28.31 8.40
C SER A 161 -9.06 -27.26 8.08
N GLY A 162 -8.68 -26.03 7.69
CA GLY A 162 -9.57 -24.93 7.41
C GLY A 162 -10.13 -24.21 8.66
N ALA A 163 -9.58 -24.50 9.83
CA ALA A 163 -9.89 -23.78 11.06
C ALA A 163 -8.93 -22.61 11.27
N PHE A 164 -9.38 -21.54 11.95
CA PHE A 164 -8.49 -20.47 12.35
C PHE A 164 -7.42 -20.98 13.30
N ALA A 165 -6.17 -20.69 12.98
CA ALA A 165 -5.01 -20.97 13.81
C ALA A 165 -4.66 -19.81 14.77
N ILE A 166 -5.31 -18.64 14.60
CA ILE A 166 -5.16 -17.45 15.44
C ILE A 166 -6.49 -17.17 16.16
N ASP A 167 -6.43 -16.71 17.42
CA ASP A 167 -7.62 -16.33 18.19
C ASP A 167 -8.06 -14.91 17.79
N ALA A 168 -8.88 -14.80 16.76
CA ALA A 168 -9.45 -13.54 16.28
C ALA A 168 -10.86 -13.26 16.86
N GLY A 169 -11.31 -14.04 17.86
CA GLY A 169 -12.62 -13.87 18.48
C GLY A 169 -13.80 -14.12 17.54
N ILE A 170 -13.61 -14.99 16.54
CA ILE A 170 -14.60 -15.30 15.50
C ILE A 170 -14.70 -16.81 15.28
N THR A 171 -15.81 -17.24 14.69
CA THR A 171 -16.00 -18.60 14.17
C THR A 171 -16.30 -18.55 12.68
N ARG A 172 -15.79 -19.53 11.94
CA ARG A 172 -15.99 -19.66 10.49
C ARG A 172 -17.12 -20.65 10.23
N GLY A 173 -18.06 -20.28 9.36
CA GLY A 173 -19.09 -21.18 8.87
C GLY A 173 -18.52 -22.28 7.96
N ALA A 174 -19.29 -23.37 7.80
CA ALA A 174 -18.90 -24.49 6.95
C ALA A 174 -18.87 -24.15 5.45
N GLN A 175 -19.58 -23.10 5.04
CA GLN A 175 -19.67 -22.64 3.65
C GLN A 175 -19.44 -21.14 3.58
N ALA A 176 -18.90 -20.68 2.46
CA ALA A 176 -18.82 -19.26 2.13
C ALA A 176 -20.20 -18.65 1.98
N VAL A 177 -20.28 -17.31 2.00
CA VAL A 177 -21.48 -16.55 1.73
C VAL A 177 -22.03 -16.90 0.34
N ALA A 178 -23.30 -17.29 0.26
CA ALA A 178 -23.91 -17.82 -0.96
C ALA A 178 -24.14 -16.78 -2.07
N TYR A 179 -24.05 -15.49 -1.74
CA TYR A 179 -24.32 -14.39 -2.68
C TYR A 179 -23.01 -13.86 -3.28
N ARG A 180 -23.00 -13.72 -4.63
CA ARG A 180 -21.88 -13.16 -5.37
C ARG A 180 -22.40 -12.33 -6.57
N PRO A 181 -22.27 -10.98 -6.56
CA PRO A 181 -21.69 -10.17 -5.49
C PRO A 181 -22.54 -10.18 -4.22
N ASN A 182 -21.95 -9.72 -3.15
CA ASN A 182 -22.63 -9.39 -1.90
C ASN A 182 -22.28 -7.94 -1.52
N TYR A 183 -22.89 -7.43 -0.47
CA TYR A 183 -22.81 -6.04 -0.09
C TYR A 183 -22.31 -5.92 1.35
N VAL A 184 -21.51 -4.91 1.61
CA VAL A 184 -20.97 -4.63 2.94
C VAL A 184 -21.49 -3.29 3.43
N LYS A 185 -22.03 -3.26 4.64
CA LYS A 185 -22.38 -2.05 5.36
C LYS A 185 -21.42 -1.85 6.51
N ALA A 186 -20.62 -0.80 6.44
CA ALA A 186 -19.65 -0.46 7.47
C ALA A 186 -20.30 0.35 8.60
N SER A 187 -19.81 0.15 9.84
CA SER A 187 -20.09 1.08 10.93
C SER A 187 -19.44 2.44 10.61
N PRO A 188 -20.14 3.57 10.91
CA PRO A 188 -19.56 4.91 10.76
C PRO A 188 -18.25 5.11 11.56
N GLU A 189 -18.07 4.32 12.62
CA GLU A 189 -16.88 4.34 13.46
C GLU A 189 -15.62 3.75 12.76
N LEU A 190 -15.81 3.00 11.67
CA LEU A 190 -14.68 2.39 10.97
C LEU A 190 -13.87 3.43 10.21
N ASP A 191 -14.54 4.27 9.42
CA ASP A 191 -13.88 5.35 8.67
C ASP A 191 -14.94 6.39 8.27
N SER A 192 -14.64 7.67 8.44
CA SER A 192 -15.56 8.78 8.16
C SER A 192 -15.95 8.95 6.68
N ALA A 193 -15.20 8.34 5.76
CA ALA A 193 -15.52 8.35 4.33
C ALA A 193 -16.42 7.18 3.90
N MET A 194 -16.85 6.31 4.83
CA MET A 194 -17.76 5.22 4.52
C MET A 194 -19.16 5.75 4.25
N PRO A 195 -19.85 5.25 3.20
CA PRO A 195 -21.26 5.55 2.97
C PRO A 195 -22.14 4.89 4.06
N GLU A 196 -23.28 5.50 4.35
CA GLU A 196 -24.30 4.90 5.21
C GLU A 196 -24.97 3.68 4.55
N SER A 197 -25.03 3.66 3.22
CA SER A 197 -25.54 2.56 2.42
C SER A 197 -24.52 1.43 2.31
N ALA A 198 -25.01 0.21 2.10
CA ALA A 198 -24.16 -0.91 1.74
C ALA A 198 -23.49 -0.69 0.38
N PHE A 199 -22.26 -1.18 0.21
CA PHE A 199 -21.49 -1.10 -1.03
C PHE A 199 -21.03 -2.48 -1.47
N VAL A 200 -20.86 -2.64 -2.78
CA VAL A 200 -20.65 -3.95 -3.42
C VAL A 200 -19.24 -4.51 -3.21
N PHE A 201 -19.19 -5.82 -2.91
CA PHE A 201 -18.01 -6.66 -3.03
C PHE A 201 -18.24 -7.72 -4.11
N TYR A 202 -17.33 -7.78 -5.09
CA TYR A 202 -17.49 -8.61 -6.29
C TYR A 202 -17.01 -10.05 -6.14
N ASP A 203 -16.48 -10.43 -4.99
CA ASP A 203 -15.98 -11.77 -4.73
C ASP A 203 -16.69 -12.43 -3.57
N GLU A 204 -16.42 -13.72 -3.37
CA GLU A 204 -16.97 -14.48 -2.25
C GLU A 204 -16.42 -13.97 -0.91
N ALA A 205 -17.21 -14.15 0.12
CA ALA A 205 -16.83 -13.89 1.49
C ALA A 205 -16.91 -15.16 2.32
N GLU A 206 -16.07 -15.27 3.32
CA GLU A 206 -16.23 -16.27 4.39
C GLU A 206 -17.47 -15.92 5.22
N THR A 207 -18.25 -16.93 5.62
CA THR A 207 -19.31 -16.73 6.61
C THR A 207 -18.69 -16.67 7.99
N ILE A 208 -18.72 -15.50 8.62
CA ILE A 208 -18.08 -15.21 9.89
C ILE A 208 -19.13 -14.81 10.92
N THR A 209 -19.04 -15.45 12.10
CA THR A 209 -19.82 -15.07 13.28
C THR A 209 -18.88 -14.60 14.38
N ALA A 210 -19.16 -13.44 14.96
CA ALA A 210 -18.40 -12.93 16.10
C ALA A 210 -18.58 -13.85 17.33
N ALA A 211 -17.47 -14.22 17.95
CA ALA A 211 -17.38 -15.00 19.18
C ALA A 211 -16.55 -14.21 20.22
N GLY A 212 -17.00 -13.01 20.51
CA GLY A 212 -16.29 -12.04 21.35
C GLY A 212 -15.67 -10.86 20.61
N ALA A 213 -15.52 -10.94 19.27
CA ALA A 213 -15.03 -9.83 18.45
C ALA A 213 -16.07 -8.72 18.31
N THR A 214 -15.61 -7.49 18.21
CA THR A 214 -16.43 -6.33 17.79
C THR A 214 -16.64 -6.39 16.29
N VAL A 215 -17.90 -6.30 15.85
CA VAL A 215 -18.27 -6.24 14.43
C VAL A 215 -18.19 -4.78 13.97
N LEU A 216 -17.35 -4.50 12.97
CA LEU A 216 -17.15 -3.17 12.38
C LEU A 216 -17.84 -3.00 11.02
N ALA A 217 -18.17 -4.12 10.36
CA ALA A 217 -18.97 -4.13 9.15
C ALA A 217 -19.68 -5.48 9.00
N GLU A 218 -20.85 -5.48 8.35
CA GLU A 218 -21.68 -6.64 8.13
C GLU A 218 -21.89 -6.91 6.65
N ILE A 219 -22.13 -8.19 6.29
CA ILE A 219 -22.43 -8.63 4.92
C ILE A 219 -23.94 -8.73 4.73
N TYR A 220 -24.44 -8.17 3.63
CA TYR A 220 -25.83 -8.24 3.21
C TYR A 220 -25.96 -8.96 1.86
N PRO A 221 -27.06 -9.68 1.61
CA PRO A 221 -27.30 -10.33 0.33
C PRO A 221 -27.67 -9.32 -0.77
N SER A 222 -27.47 -9.71 -2.02
CA SER A 222 -28.26 -9.18 -3.12
C SER A 222 -29.66 -9.79 -3.12
N TYR A 223 -30.63 -9.16 -3.79
CA TYR A 223 -31.96 -9.75 -3.95
C TYR A 223 -31.94 -11.15 -4.56
N PHE A 224 -30.98 -11.43 -5.44
CA PHE A 224 -30.76 -12.74 -6.04
C PHE A 224 -29.34 -12.84 -6.66
N ASN A 225 -28.85 -14.05 -6.83
CA ASN A 225 -27.68 -14.30 -7.68
C ASN A 225 -28.11 -14.28 -9.15
N ARG A 226 -27.40 -13.50 -9.97
CA ARG A 226 -27.71 -13.38 -11.39
C ARG A 226 -27.46 -14.71 -12.12
N THR A 227 -28.47 -15.14 -12.87
CA THR A 227 -28.39 -16.27 -13.81
C THR A 227 -28.98 -15.84 -15.15
N TYR A 228 -28.89 -16.68 -16.18
CA TYR A 228 -29.52 -16.40 -17.47
C TYR A 228 -31.08 -16.42 -17.39
N GLN A 229 -31.65 -17.11 -16.40
CA GLN A 229 -33.09 -17.18 -16.15
C GLN A 229 -33.60 -16.11 -15.18
N HIS A 230 -32.68 -15.59 -14.34
CA HIS A 230 -33.04 -14.62 -13.30
C HIS A 230 -32.01 -13.50 -13.26
N TYR A 231 -32.38 -12.37 -13.85
CA TYR A 231 -31.47 -11.23 -14.04
C TYR A 231 -32.23 -9.90 -14.01
N CYS A 232 -31.49 -8.83 -13.83
CA CYS A 232 -31.92 -7.45 -14.03
C CYS A 232 -31.11 -6.82 -15.19
N SER A 233 -31.49 -5.60 -15.61
CA SER A 233 -30.81 -4.87 -16.69
C SER A 233 -29.34 -4.49 -16.40
N HIS A 234 -28.94 -4.58 -15.13
CA HIS A 234 -27.59 -4.31 -14.69
C HIS A 234 -26.75 -5.59 -14.58
N GLN A 235 -25.47 -5.41 -14.37
CA GLN A 235 -24.49 -6.52 -14.31
C GLN A 235 -24.72 -7.46 -13.11
N HIS A 236 -25.33 -6.96 -12.02
CA HIS A 236 -25.67 -7.71 -10.81
C HIS A 236 -26.93 -7.11 -10.15
N ALA A 237 -27.61 -7.90 -9.31
CA ALA A 237 -28.74 -7.45 -8.56
C ALA A 237 -28.33 -6.48 -7.43
N PRO A 238 -29.14 -5.49 -7.06
CA PRO A 238 -28.87 -4.61 -5.93
C PRO A 238 -28.90 -5.37 -4.60
N ASP A 239 -28.40 -4.72 -3.55
CA ASP A 239 -28.55 -5.19 -2.17
C ASP A 239 -30.03 -5.25 -1.76
N ASP A 240 -30.35 -6.17 -0.88
CA ASP A 240 -31.65 -6.25 -0.23
C ASP A 240 -31.61 -5.57 1.15
N PRO A 241 -32.05 -4.31 1.27
CA PRO A 241 -32.02 -3.58 2.53
C PRO A 241 -32.97 -4.11 3.60
N SER A 242 -33.88 -5.01 3.22
CA SER A 242 -34.84 -5.66 4.14
C SER A 242 -34.31 -6.98 4.71
N ALA A 243 -33.25 -7.53 4.12
CA ALA A 243 -32.70 -8.79 4.57
C ALA A 243 -31.85 -8.59 5.86
N ALA A 244 -31.79 -9.67 6.64
CA ALA A 244 -30.85 -9.73 7.75
C ALA A 244 -29.41 -9.87 7.25
N ALA A 245 -28.46 -9.39 8.03
CA ALA A 245 -27.04 -9.59 7.76
C ALA A 245 -26.70 -11.10 7.69
N LEU A 246 -25.85 -11.46 6.74
CA LEU A 246 -25.40 -12.84 6.50
C LEU A 246 -24.23 -13.23 7.42
N GLY A 247 -23.57 -12.25 8.03
CA GLY A 247 -22.44 -12.43 8.90
C GLY A 247 -21.58 -11.17 8.98
N ALA A 248 -20.49 -11.25 9.73
CA ALA A 248 -19.54 -10.15 9.86
C ALA A 248 -18.62 -10.05 8.63
N ALA A 249 -18.49 -8.84 8.08
CA ALA A 249 -17.54 -8.53 7.02
C ALA A 249 -16.17 -8.13 7.57
N VAL A 250 -16.18 -7.35 8.67
CA VAL A 250 -14.97 -6.84 9.33
C VAL A 250 -15.15 -6.96 10.84
N THR A 251 -14.16 -7.51 11.50
CA THR A 251 -14.15 -7.67 12.97
C THR A 251 -12.84 -7.22 13.57
N GLU A 252 -12.84 -6.88 14.85
CA GLU A 252 -11.66 -6.60 15.66
C GLU A 252 -11.75 -7.32 17.01
N TYR A 253 -10.66 -7.98 17.41
CA TYR A 253 -10.55 -8.66 18.70
C TYR A 253 -9.13 -8.58 19.23
N LYS A 254 -8.91 -7.95 20.37
CA LYS A 254 -7.60 -7.89 21.06
C LYS A 254 -6.42 -7.49 20.16
N GLY A 255 -6.65 -6.56 19.22
CA GLY A 255 -5.63 -6.09 18.29
C GLY A 255 -5.45 -6.95 17.03
N ILE A 256 -6.35 -7.88 16.78
CA ILE A 256 -6.44 -8.65 15.56
C ILE A 256 -7.70 -8.19 14.81
N ALA A 257 -7.53 -7.66 13.60
CA ALA A 257 -8.64 -7.40 12.69
C ALA A 257 -8.73 -8.52 11.64
N TYR A 258 -9.96 -8.91 11.33
CA TYR A 258 -10.22 -9.89 10.28
C TYR A 258 -11.26 -9.36 9.29
N LEU A 259 -10.98 -9.57 7.99
CA LEU A 259 -11.86 -9.23 6.87
C LEU A 259 -12.34 -10.52 6.19
N ALA A 260 -13.64 -10.70 6.06
CA ALA A 260 -14.23 -11.91 5.47
C ALA A 260 -13.97 -12.03 3.96
N HIS A 261 -13.62 -10.94 3.27
CA HIS A 261 -13.37 -10.88 1.83
C HIS A 261 -11.88 -10.88 1.49
N PRO A 262 -11.50 -11.31 0.28
CA PRO A 262 -10.15 -11.16 -0.24
C PRO A 262 -9.88 -9.71 -0.69
N VAL A 263 -9.90 -8.78 0.27
CA VAL A 263 -9.93 -7.34 0.03
C VAL A 263 -8.72 -6.83 -0.74
N PHE A 264 -7.55 -7.44 -0.53
CA PHE A 264 -6.32 -6.98 -1.16
C PHE A 264 -6.27 -7.36 -2.64
N ARG A 265 -6.55 -8.63 -3.00
CA ARG A 265 -6.62 -9.01 -4.42
C ARG A 265 -7.77 -8.29 -5.15
N LEU A 266 -8.89 -8.05 -4.47
CA LEU A 266 -10.00 -7.28 -5.03
C LEU A 266 -9.59 -5.83 -5.30
N TYR A 267 -8.84 -5.21 -4.41
CA TYR A 267 -8.33 -3.86 -4.65
C TYR A 267 -7.39 -3.82 -5.85
N ARG A 268 -6.50 -4.79 -5.97
CA ARG A 268 -5.62 -4.90 -7.14
C ARG A 268 -6.39 -5.04 -8.46
N ALA A 269 -7.50 -5.77 -8.42
CA ALA A 269 -8.32 -6.03 -9.60
C ALA A 269 -9.27 -4.87 -9.96
N MET A 270 -9.89 -4.23 -8.98
CA MET A 270 -10.99 -3.28 -9.17
C MET A 270 -10.63 -1.82 -8.87
N GLY A 271 -9.66 -1.57 -8.00
CA GLY A 271 -9.28 -0.22 -7.59
C GLY A 271 -10.37 0.54 -6.82
N GLN A 272 -11.37 -0.14 -6.25
CA GLN A 272 -12.49 0.50 -5.56
C GLN A 272 -12.01 1.21 -4.27
N PRO A 273 -12.13 2.56 -4.17
CA PRO A 273 -11.60 3.30 -3.02
C PRO A 273 -12.16 2.86 -1.67
N LEU A 274 -13.41 2.38 -1.62
CA LEU A 274 -14.04 1.95 -0.37
C LEU A 274 -13.32 0.75 0.26
N TYR A 275 -12.75 -0.16 -0.55
CA TYR A 275 -11.94 -1.26 -0.03
C TYR A 275 -10.69 -0.76 0.70
N LYS A 276 -10.04 0.26 0.14
CA LYS A 276 -8.89 0.92 0.77
C LYS A 276 -9.29 1.66 2.05
N TYR A 277 -10.47 2.29 2.08
CA TYR A 277 -10.94 3.00 3.27
C TYR A 277 -11.29 2.05 4.42
N VAL A 278 -11.80 0.84 4.13
CA VAL A 278 -11.92 -0.22 5.15
C VAL A 278 -10.58 -0.50 5.80
N VAL A 279 -9.54 -0.72 4.99
CA VAL A 279 -8.19 -0.99 5.50
C VAL A 279 -7.60 0.23 6.22
N ARG A 280 -7.86 1.46 5.74
CA ARG A 280 -7.45 2.71 6.41
C ARG A 280 -8.03 2.80 7.82
N GLY A 281 -9.34 2.57 7.95
CA GLY A 281 -10.02 2.60 9.25
C GLY A 281 -9.44 1.58 10.23
N LEU A 282 -9.11 0.37 9.76
CA LEU A 282 -8.44 -0.64 10.60
C LEU A 282 -7.02 -0.20 11.00
N LEU A 283 -6.25 0.39 10.08
CA LEU A 283 -4.92 0.90 10.38
C LEU A 283 -4.97 2.03 11.40
N ASP A 284 -5.90 2.97 11.27
CA ASP A 284 -6.06 4.09 12.20
C ASP A 284 -6.50 3.63 13.60
N ARG A 285 -7.30 2.58 13.69
CA ARG A 285 -7.70 1.96 14.96
C ARG A 285 -6.56 1.18 15.63
N LEU A 286 -5.83 0.38 14.85
CA LEU A 286 -4.77 -0.49 15.38
C LEU A 286 -3.45 0.25 15.62
N LEU A 287 -3.17 1.32 14.86
CA LEU A 287 -1.98 2.16 14.93
C LEU A 287 -2.37 3.66 14.98
N PRO A 288 -3.07 4.14 16.01
CA PRO A 288 -3.53 5.53 16.10
C PRO A 288 -2.38 6.53 16.13
N ASP A 289 -1.21 6.10 16.58
CA ASP A 289 0.01 6.89 16.70
C ASP A 289 1.06 6.46 15.65
N SER A 290 0.67 6.38 14.38
CA SER A 290 1.54 6.02 13.26
C SER A 290 2.79 6.91 13.17
N SER A 291 3.90 6.31 12.69
CA SER A 291 5.19 6.99 12.53
C SER A 291 5.16 8.09 11.46
N LEU A 292 4.24 8.00 10.51
CA LEU A 292 4.09 8.95 9.40
C LEU A 292 2.62 9.14 9.03
N SER A 293 2.23 10.40 8.87
CA SER A 293 0.95 10.78 8.22
C SER A 293 1.17 12.00 7.33
N THR A 294 0.36 12.14 6.27
CA THR A 294 0.42 13.29 5.34
C THR A 294 -0.90 13.44 4.61
N ASP A 295 -1.19 14.68 4.17
CA ASP A 295 -2.34 15.03 3.35
C ASP A 295 -2.10 14.87 1.84
N LEU A 296 -0.99 14.23 1.43
CA LEU A 296 -0.75 13.93 0.02
C LEU A 296 -1.93 13.16 -0.61
N PRO A 297 -2.33 13.50 -1.84
CA PRO A 297 -3.31 12.71 -2.61
C PRO A 297 -2.90 11.24 -2.77
N SER A 298 -3.83 10.37 -3.13
CA SER A 298 -3.57 8.92 -3.35
C SER A 298 -2.45 8.64 -4.36
N ALA A 299 -2.24 9.52 -5.34
CA ALA A 299 -1.13 9.44 -6.28
C ALA A 299 0.24 9.79 -5.66
N GLY A 300 0.25 10.44 -4.48
CA GLY A 300 1.49 10.73 -3.76
C GLY A 300 2.08 9.48 -3.12
N ARG A 301 3.38 9.54 -2.84
CA ARG A 301 4.14 8.51 -2.10
C ARG A 301 4.92 9.20 -0.98
N ALA A 302 5.04 8.53 0.15
CA ALA A 302 5.83 9.03 1.26
C ALA A 302 6.62 7.88 1.89
N THR A 303 7.88 8.10 2.16
CA THR A 303 8.75 7.18 2.89
C THR A 303 9.56 7.93 3.92
N LEU A 304 9.83 7.28 5.05
CA LEU A 304 10.66 7.82 6.11
C LEU A 304 11.90 6.94 6.28
N THR A 305 13.08 7.55 6.25
CA THR A 305 14.34 6.85 6.47
C THR A 305 15.06 7.43 7.66
N ARG A 306 15.96 6.63 8.26
CA ARG A 306 16.81 7.03 9.38
C ARG A 306 18.27 6.80 9.03
N GLN A 307 19.10 7.80 9.23
CA GLN A 307 20.56 7.73 9.17
C GLN A 307 21.12 7.86 10.59
N THR A 308 21.37 6.72 11.23
CA THR A 308 21.81 6.68 12.64
C THR A 308 23.16 7.35 12.84
N GLY A 309 24.12 7.15 11.92
CA GLY A 309 25.45 7.77 11.99
C GLY A 309 25.42 9.29 11.87
N GLU A 310 24.46 9.82 11.12
CA GLU A 310 24.27 11.25 10.89
C GLU A 310 23.22 11.87 11.85
N LYS A 311 22.66 11.08 12.78
CA LYS A 311 21.63 11.49 13.73
C LYS A 311 20.47 12.22 13.06
N ARG A 312 19.93 11.71 11.97
CA ARG A 312 18.83 12.38 11.26
C ARG A 312 17.81 11.40 10.68
N HIS A 313 16.61 11.91 10.45
CA HIS A 313 15.59 11.27 9.65
C HIS A 313 15.39 12.05 8.35
N VAL A 314 15.02 11.35 7.28
CA VAL A 314 14.71 11.96 5.99
C VAL A 314 13.35 11.46 5.52
N LEU A 315 12.42 12.40 5.36
CA LEU A 315 11.09 12.15 4.80
C LEU A 315 11.13 12.46 3.31
N HIS A 316 10.89 11.45 2.49
CA HIS A 316 10.72 11.62 1.06
C HIS A 316 9.25 11.74 0.74
N LEU A 317 8.86 12.81 0.05
CA LEU A 317 7.53 13.07 -0.46
C LEU A 317 7.60 13.12 -1.98
N LEU A 318 6.79 12.32 -2.67
CA LEU A 318 6.74 12.25 -4.12
C LEU A 318 5.31 12.44 -4.62
N TYR A 319 5.20 13.08 -5.77
CA TYR A 319 3.92 13.24 -6.43
C TYR A 319 4.08 13.18 -7.94
N ALA A 320 3.29 12.33 -8.58
CA ALA A 320 3.04 12.33 -10.01
C ALA A 320 1.68 11.67 -10.28
N THR A 321 1.03 12.08 -11.35
CA THR A 321 -0.22 11.49 -11.83
C THR A 321 0.02 10.85 -13.19
N PRO A 322 0.25 9.53 -13.26
CA PRO A 322 0.34 8.82 -14.53
C PRO A 322 -0.98 8.95 -15.30
N GLN A 323 -0.87 9.16 -16.59
CA GLN A 323 -2.02 9.20 -17.49
C GLN A 323 -2.03 7.95 -18.36
N ILE A 324 -3.18 7.30 -18.45
CA ILE A 324 -3.36 6.14 -19.32
C ILE A 324 -3.46 6.63 -20.76
N ARG A 325 -2.51 6.20 -21.61
CA ARG A 325 -2.47 6.48 -23.05
C ARG A 325 -2.14 5.20 -23.80
N GLY A 326 -2.64 5.07 -25.04
CA GLY A 326 -2.39 3.90 -25.87
C GLY A 326 -3.07 2.63 -25.34
N LYS A 327 -3.87 1.99 -26.17
CA LYS A 327 -4.67 0.83 -25.76
C LYS A 327 -4.10 -0.50 -26.24
N ASP A 328 -3.29 -0.49 -27.28
CA ASP A 328 -2.87 -1.68 -28.01
C ASP A 328 -1.36 -1.77 -28.18
N VAL A 329 -0.61 -1.35 -27.18
CA VAL A 329 0.85 -1.53 -27.19
C VAL A 329 1.15 -3.00 -26.94
N ARG A 330 1.75 -3.67 -27.92
CA ARG A 330 2.14 -5.05 -27.79
C ARG A 330 3.40 -5.18 -26.94
N GLY A 331 3.33 -5.98 -25.89
CA GLY A 331 4.51 -6.42 -25.16
C GLY A 331 5.30 -7.48 -25.93
N ASP A 332 6.50 -7.79 -25.47
CA ASP A 332 7.37 -8.83 -26.08
C ASP A 332 6.74 -10.24 -25.99
N ASP A 333 5.81 -10.43 -25.06
CA ASP A 333 4.99 -11.64 -24.89
C ASP A 333 3.78 -11.70 -25.85
N GLY A 334 3.62 -10.70 -26.74
CA GLY A 334 2.50 -10.58 -27.68
C GLY A 334 1.19 -10.11 -27.03
N GLY A 335 1.17 -9.89 -25.72
CA GLY A 335 0.01 -9.38 -24.98
C GLY A 335 -0.21 -7.88 -25.25
N SER A 336 -1.49 -7.47 -25.36
CA SER A 336 -1.86 -6.06 -25.44
C SER A 336 -1.81 -5.43 -24.05
N ARG A 337 -1.22 -4.24 -23.94
CA ARG A 337 -1.04 -3.52 -22.68
C ARG A 337 -1.46 -2.06 -22.80
N VAL A 338 -1.93 -1.54 -21.71
CA VAL A 338 -2.21 -0.11 -21.57
C VAL A 338 -0.94 0.61 -21.14
N MET A 339 -0.68 1.76 -21.77
CA MET A 339 0.48 2.59 -21.42
C MET A 339 0.11 3.64 -20.38
N GLU A 340 0.87 3.65 -19.30
CA GLU A 340 0.85 4.72 -18.30
C GLU A 340 2.06 5.64 -18.53
N MET A 341 1.79 6.94 -18.66
CA MET A 341 2.82 7.95 -18.90
C MET A 341 2.76 9.04 -17.86
N ILE A 342 3.91 9.42 -17.34
CA ILE A 342 4.11 10.64 -16.58
C ILE A 342 4.66 11.69 -17.55
N GLU A 343 3.95 12.81 -17.69
CA GLU A 343 4.37 13.91 -18.56
C GLU A 343 4.34 15.22 -17.77
N ASP A 344 3.29 15.97 -17.84
CA ASP A 344 3.18 17.25 -17.13
C ASP A 344 2.84 17.04 -15.65
N VAL A 345 3.83 17.10 -14.78
CA VAL A 345 3.60 16.98 -13.34
C VAL A 345 3.35 18.38 -12.77
N PRO A 346 2.10 18.73 -12.41
CA PRO A 346 1.84 20.00 -11.75
C PRO A 346 2.46 19.99 -10.34
N ALA A 347 3.00 21.13 -9.94
CA ALA A 347 3.36 21.29 -8.54
C ALA A 347 2.10 21.42 -7.68
N ILE A 348 2.09 20.74 -6.53
CA ILE A 348 1.00 20.81 -5.56
C ILE A 348 1.49 21.46 -4.27
N GLY A 349 0.58 21.94 -3.44
CA GLY A 349 0.88 22.45 -2.12
C GLY A 349 -0.13 23.48 -1.62
N PRO A 350 -0.02 23.88 -0.36
CA PRO A 350 0.92 23.33 0.64
C PRO A 350 0.65 21.85 0.94
N VAL A 351 1.71 21.11 1.27
CA VAL A 351 1.62 19.71 1.72
C VAL A 351 2.06 19.64 3.17
N THR A 352 1.23 19.05 4.02
CA THR A 352 1.54 18.83 5.43
C THR A 352 1.92 17.36 5.64
N ALA A 353 2.98 17.14 6.41
CA ALA A 353 3.34 15.83 6.90
C ALA A 353 3.63 15.88 8.40
N ALA A 354 3.30 14.80 9.09
CA ALA A 354 3.63 14.61 10.49
C ALA A 354 4.44 13.32 10.62
N VAL A 355 5.59 13.42 11.27
CA VAL A 355 6.46 12.29 11.60
C VAL A 355 6.62 12.18 13.10
N ARG A 356 6.64 10.96 13.63
CA ARG A 356 6.93 10.73 15.04
C ARG A 356 8.41 10.43 15.22
N LEU A 357 9.05 11.24 16.05
CA LEU A 357 10.48 11.15 16.36
C LEU A 357 10.67 10.94 17.86
N ASP A 358 11.76 10.26 18.25
CA ASP A 358 12.12 10.02 19.65
C ASP A 358 12.47 11.32 20.39
N ALA A 359 12.95 12.34 19.67
CA ALA A 359 13.28 13.67 20.20
C ALA A 359 12.96 14.75 19.17
N ALA A 360 12.73 15.98 19.66
CA ALA A 360 12.55 17.13 18.79
C ALA A 360 13.80 17.37 17.94
N PRO A 361 13.65 17.66 16.64
CA PRO A 361 14.77 18.01 15.79
C PRO A 361 15.33 19.38 16.15
N SER A 362 16.63 19.55 16.01
CA SER A 362 17.28 20.87 16.12
C SER A 362 17.07 21.73 14.88
N ARG A 363 16.85 21.08 13.73
CA ARG A 363 16.62 21.73 12.44
C ARG A 363 15.75 20.87 11.52
N VAL A 364 14.86 21.52 10.74
CA VAL A 364 14.08 20.86 9.68
C VAL A 364 14.26 21.66 8.39
N TYR A 365 14.71 21.00 7.31
CA TYR A 365 15.02 21.68 6.05
C TYR A 365 14.84 20.77 4.82
N ASP A 366 14.73 21.37 3.65
CA ASP A 366 14.75 20.65 2.37
C ASP A 366 16.19 20.29 1.96
N ALA A 367 16.43 19.01 1.70
CA ALA A 367 17.76 18.48 1.42
C ALA A 367 18.45 19.09 0.19
N LEU A 368 17.68 19.42 -0.87
CA LEU A 368 18.26 19.90 -2.12
C LEU A 368 18.54 21.40 -2.10
N SER A 369 17.65 22.17 -1.52
CA SER A 369 17.81 23.63 -1.45
C SER A 369 18.54 24.11 -0.19
N GLY A 370 18.62 23.28 0.84
CA GLY A 370 19.14 23.64 2.16
C GLY A 370 18.28 24.63 2.93
N LYS A 371 17.10 24.99 2.42
CA LYS A 371 16.20 25.97 3.06
C LYS A 371 15.47 25.37 4.23
N ASP A 372 15.44 26.09 5.34
CA ASP A 372 14.65 25.71 6.50
C ASP A 372 13.16 25.71 6.18
N LEU A 373 12.44 24.79 6.81
CA LEU A 373 10.99 24.62 6.67
C LEU A 373 10.30 24.95 8.00
N ASP A 374 9.10 25.49 7.90
CA ASP A 374 8.27 25.72 9.08
C ASP A 374 7.79 24.38 9.66
N TRP A 375 7.99 24.21 10.96
CA TRP A 375 7.56 23.03 11.67
C TRP A 375 7.04 23.36 13.06
N THR A 376 6.23 22.46 13.60
CA THR A 376 5.71 22.54 14.97
C THR A 376 5.83 21.18 15.65
N GLN A 377 6.00 21.21 16.97
CA GLN A 377 5.97 20.00 17.79
C GLN A 377 4.56 19.83 18.36
N GLY A 378 3.98 18.65 18.15
CA GLY A 378 2.74 18.21 18.77
C GLY A 378 3.00 17.23 19.90
N ASP A 379 1.95 16.56 20.32
CA ASP A 379 2.01 15.55 21.37
C ASP A 379 2.76 14.29 20.92
N ASN A 380 3.25 13.51 21.89
CA ASN A 380 3.87 12.19 21.69
C ASN A 380 5.04 12.17 20.70
N GLY A 381 5.86 13.23 20.64
CA GLY A 381 7.01 13.32 19.74
C GLY A 381 6.64 13.54 18.28
N THR A 382 5.41 13.93 17.99
CA THR A 382 4.96 14.24 16.63
C THR A 382 5.53 15.58 16.17
N ILE A 383 6.24 15.59 15.05
CA ILE A 383 6.76 16.79 14.38
C ILE A 383 5.95 17.00 13.12
N ARG A 384 5.28 18.13 13.03
CA ARG A 384 4.51 18.51 11.85
C ARG A 384 5.28 19.53 11.04
N VAL A 385 5.46 19.26 9.76
CA VAL A 385 6.13 20.13 8.80
C VAL A 385 5.19 20.49 7.66
N THR A 386 5.27 21.73 7.18
CA THR A 386 4.52 22.17 5.99
C THR A 386 5.48 22.50 4.85
N LEU A 387 5.29 21.81 3.74
CA LEU A 387 6.02 22.04 2.51
C LEU A 387 5.19 23.00 1.63
N PRO A 388 5.65 24.21 1.34
CA PRO A 388 4.83 25.18 0.59
C PRO A 388 4.50 24.69 -0.82
N ARG A 389 5.40 23.90 -1.41
CA ARG A 389 5.29 23.42 -2.78
C ARG A 389 6.03 22.10 -2.94
N LEU A 390 5.37 21.10 -3.51
CA LEU A 390 5.94 19.84 -3.94
C LEU A 390 5.86 19.72 -5.46
N HIS A 391 7.01 19.54 -6.11
CA HIS A 391 7.09 19.23 -7.53
C HIS A 391 7.94 17.99 -7.71
N ILE A 392 7.33 16.91 -8.14
CA ILE A 392 7.90 15.57 -8.30
C ILE A 392 8.39 14.99 -6.97
N HIS A 393 9.41 15.56 -6.33
CA HIS A 393 10.05 15.03 -5.14
C HIS A 393 10.57 16.13 -4.22
N ALA A 394 10.41 15.93 -2.93
CA ALA A 394 11.09 16.66 -1.88
C ALA A 394 11.66 15.68 -0.84
N ALA A 395 12.82 15.99 -0.29
CA ALA A 395 13.45 15.27 0.79
C ALA A 395 13.59 16.21 2.00
N VAL A 396 12.74 16.01 3.01
CA VAL A 396 12.73 16.82 4.24
C VAL A 396 13.61 16.15 5.28
N VAL A 397 14.61 16.87 5.74
CA VAL A 397 15.59 16.39 6.73
C VAL A 397 15.21 16.89 8.12
N PHE A 398 15.19 15.99 9.08
CA PHE A 398 15.01 16.26 10.50
C PHE A 398 16.34 15.92 11.19
N GLU A 399 17.14 16.93 11.53
CA GLU A 399 18.40 16.75 12.26
C GLU A 399 18.15 16.72 13.78
N SER A 400 18.69 15.71 14.44
CA SER A 400 18.71 15.65 15.90
C SER A 400 19.93 16.39 16.45
N ALA A 401 19.80 16.87 17.69
CA ALA A 401 20.89 17.56 18.39
C ALA A 401 22.10 16.64 18.67
#